data_df178664709c07a1add155bd7dcb6529
#
_entry.id   df178664709c07a1add155bd7dcb6529
#
_cell.length_a   1.000
_cell.length_b   1.000
_cell.length_c   1.000
_cell.angle_alpha   90.00
_cell.angle_beta   90.00
_cell.angle_gamma   90.00
#
_symmetry.space_group_name_H-M   'P 1'
#
loop_
_entity.id
_entity.type
_entity.pdbx_description
1 polymer ?
#
loop_
_entity_poly.entity_id
_entity_poly.type
_entity_poly.pdbx_seq_one_letter_code
_entity_poly.pdbx_strand_id
1 'polypeptide(L)'
;VDQIGLPEKIATGAAKPTTDVRKIMMAEYCTQVVVNTPYFKEGFSYQTGVGGASIASAISLGKIMKERGIKMGFAVGGMTKPMVDMLEAGQIGCLMDTQAFDLDAVNNIVRPNHFRISAGAYANPFNKGAFVNKLDYVVLAALEVDVHFNCNVVVGSDGMITGAQGGHPDAAQGAKCTIVICPLLQGRIPA
;
A
#
# COMPACT_ATOMS: atom_id res chain seq x y z
N VAL A 1 -23.96 -2.21 18.73
CA VAL A 1 -24.77 -2.03 17.51
C VAL A 1 -24.59 -3.25 16.62
N ASP A 2 -25.72 -3.81 16.18
CA ASP A 2 -25.70 -5.04 15.37
C ASP A 2 -25.34 -4.75 13.91
N GLN A 3 -25.52 -3.52 13.45
CA GLN A 3 -25.17 -3.05 12.13
C GLN A 3 -24.73 -1.57 12.14
N ILE A 4 -23.54 -1.29 11.61
CA ILE A 4 -22.95 0.05 11.61
C ILE A 4 -23.31 0.81 10.33
N GLY A 5 -23.69 0.11 9.28
CA GLY A 5 -24.05 0.68 7.99
C GLY A 5 -24.35 -0.39 6.95
N LEU A 6 -24.61 0.07 5.74
CA LEU A 6 -24.85 -0.81 4.59
C LEU A 6 -23.55 -0.99 3.81
N PRO A 7 -23.08 -2.24 3.57
CA PRO A 7 -21.85 -2.49 2.81
C PRO A 7 -21.84 -1.82 1.43
N GLU A 8 -23.01 -1.74 0.78
CA GLU A 8 -23.18 -1.13 -0.54
C GLU A 8 -22.88 0.39 -0.56
N LYS A 9 -22.88 1.02 0.63
CA LYS A 9 -22.57 2.44 0.80
C LYS A 9 -21.11 2.71 1.14
N ILE A 10 -20.24 1.69 1.16
CA ILE A 10 -18.81 1.87 1.32
C ILE A 10 -18.31 2.71 0.14
N ALA A 11 -17.63 3.82 0.46
CA ALA A 11 -17.08 4.70 -0.56
C ALA A 11 -15.92 4.01 -1.29
N THR A 12 -16.16 3.59 -2.51
CA THR A 12 -15.16 2.90 -3.37
C THR A 12 -14.33 3.88 -4.21
N GLY A 13 -14.56 5.19 -4.05
CA GLY A 13 -14.01 6.21 -4.94
C GLY A 13 -12.53 6.56 -4.71
N ALA A 14 -12.02 6.39 -3.50
CA ALA A 14 -10.69 6.85 -3.11
C ALA A 14 -9.56 5.88 -3.51
N ALA A 15 -9.82 4.58 -3.51
CA ALA A 15 -8.84 3.52 -3.75
C ALA A 15 -8.88 3.01 -5.19
N LYS A 16 -8.66 3.90 -6.18
CA LYS A 16 -8.62 3.53 -7.60
C LYS A 16 -7.23 3.72 -8.19
N PRO A 17 -6.83 2.85 -9.14
CA PRO A 17 -5.64 3.07 -9.93
C PRO A 17 -5.72 4.43 -10.64
N THR A 18 -4.60 5.12 -10.73
CA THR A 18 -4.53 6.40 -11.44
C THR A 18 -4.60 6.23 -12.95
N THR A 19 -5.18 7.21 -13.64
CA THR A 19 -5.11 7.37 -15.10
C THR A 19 -4.14 8.50 -15.50
N ASP A 20 -3.57 9.22 -14.54
CA ASP A 20 -2.55 10.25 -14.79
C ASP A 20 -1.25 9.58 -15.25
N VAL A 21 -0.82 9.88 -16.46
CA VAL A 21 0.38 9.31 -17.10
C VAL A 21 1.63 9.52 -16.25
N ARG A 22 1.77 10.68 -15.60
CA ARG A 22 2.91 10.98 -14.72
C ARG A 22 2.95 10.03 -13.52
N LYS A 23 1.80 9.78 -12.91
CA LYS A 23 1.68 8.86 -11.77
C LYS A 23 1.88 7.40 -12.19
N ILE A 24 1.49 7.04 -13.42
CA ILE A 24 1.77 5.72 -13.98
C ILE A 24 3.28 5.55 -14.17
N MET A 25 3.96 6.52 -14.75
CA MET A 25 5.43 6.50 -14.91
C MET A 25 6.14 6.41 -13.54
N MET A 26 5.68 7.17 -12.54
CA MET A 26 6.21 7.06 -11.18
C MET A 26 6.04 5.65 -10.61
N ALA A 27 4.89 5.03 -10.85
CA ALA A 27 4.61 3.65 -10.43
C ALA A 27 5.53 2.63 -11.12
N GLU A 28 5.81 2.82 -12.40
CA GLU A 28 6.76 1.99 -13.15
C GLU A 28 8.19 2.13 -12.61
N TYR A 29 8.66 3.36 -12.38
CA TYR A 29 9.98 3.59 -11.76
C TYR A 29 10.06 2.97 -10.36
N CYS A 30 9.01 3.13 -9.53
CA CYS A 30 8.93 2.48 -8.23
C CYS A 30 9.08 0.95 -8.36
N THR A 31 8.38 0.36 -9.32
CA THR A 31 8.45 -1.08 -9.58
C THR A 31 9.87 -1.49 -10.01
N GLN A 32 10.55 -0.69 -10.85
CA GLN A 32 11.94 -0.95 -11.24
C GLN A 32 12.88 -0.90 -10.03
N VAL A 33 12.66 0.01 -9.08
CA VAL A 33 13.43 0.02 -7.83
C VAL A 33 13.22 -1.29 -7.08
N VAL A 34 11.97 -1.71 -6.86
CA VAL A 34 11.65 -2.96 -6.13
C VAL A 34 12.37 -4.15 -6.75
N VAL A 35 12.23 -4.36 -8.07
CA VAL A 35 12.73 -5.59 -8.74
C VAL A 35 14.25 -5.64 -8.89
N ASN A 36 14.94 -4.54 -8.63
CA ASN A 36 16.40 -4.44 -8.66
C ASN A 36 17.05 -4.47 -7.26
N THR A 37 16.28 -4.70 -6.20
CA THR A 37 16.81 -4.88 -4.85
C THR A 37 17.00 -6.36 -4.51
N PRO A 38 17.85 -6.71 -3.53
CA PRO A 38 18.11 -8.10 -3.13
C PRO A 38 16.91 -8.75 -2.43
N TYR A 39 15.88 -7.99 -2.06
CA TYR A 39 14.70 -8.51 -1.38
C TYR A 39 13.64 -9.03 -2.36
N PHE A 40 13.72 -8.71 -3.66
CA PHE A 40 12.80 -9.21 -4.67
C PHE A 40 13.10 -10.67 -5.02
N LYS A 41 12.56 -11.56 -4.24
CA LYS A 41 12.73 -13.02 -4.36
C LYS A 41 11.47 -13.74 -3.94
N GLU A 42 11.37 -15.03 -4.22
CA GLU A 42 10.24 -15.86 -3.81
C GLU A 42 9.93 -15.69 -2.31
N GLY A 43 8.65 -15.45 -1.99
CA GLY A 43 8.17 -15.29 -0.63
C GLY A 43 8.36 -13.90 -0.02
N PHE A 44 8.78 -12.88 -0.81
CA PHE A 44 8.89 -11.51 -0.29
C PHE A 44 7.55 -10.97 0.23
N SER A 45 7.61 -9.99 1.10
CA SER A 45 6.43 -9.35 1.68
C SER A 45 6.30 -7.90 1.22
N TYR A 46 5.06 -7.44 1.07
CA TYR A 46 4.76 -6.16 0.44
C TYR A 46 3.60 -5.43 1.10
N GLN A 47 3.71 -4.12 1.13
CA GLN A 47 2.60 -3.22 1.45
C GLN A 47 2.56 -2.09 0.45
N THR A 48 1.37 -1.71 0.04
CA THR A 48 1.14 -0.49 -0.74
C THR A 48 0.20 0.45 -0.01
N GLY A 49 0.44 1.75 -0.15
CA GLY A 49 -0.55 2.75 0.21
C GLY A 49 -1.76 2.71 -0.74
N VAL A 50 -2.85 3.34 -0.35
CA VAL A 50 -4.12 3.39 -1.11
C VAL A 50 -4.18 4.52 -2.13
N GLY A 51 -3.12 5.30 -2.29
CA GLY A 51 -3.02 6.34 -3.31
C GLY A 51 -2.91 5.75 -4.72
N GLY A 52 -3.44 6.44 -5.72
CA GLY A 52 -3.51 5.94 -7.10
C GLY A 52 -2.16 5.50 -7.69
N ALA A 53 -1.06 6.21 -7.39
CA ALA A 53 0.28 5.82 -7.85
C ALA A 53 0.79 4.56 -7.13
N SER A 54 0.54 4.44 -5.82
CA SER A 54 0.93 3.27 -5.03
C SER A 54 0.17 2.01 -5.50
N ILE A 55 -1.13 2.13 -5.76
CA ILE A 55 -1.94 1.04 -6.34
C ILE A 55 -1.42 0.66 -7.74
N ALA A 56 -1.10 1.65 -8.58
CA ALA A 56 -0.55 1.40 -9.90
C ALA A 56 0.80 0.66 -9.83
N SER A 57 1.66 0.96 -8.83
CA SER A 57 2.92 0.24 -8.64
C SER A 57 2.69 -1.23 -8.26
N ALA A 58 1.68 -1.52 -7.43
CA ALA A 58 1.32 -2.90 -7.11
C ALA A 58 0.85 -3.68 -8.34
N ILE A 59 0.05 -3.06 -9.20
CA ILE A 59 -0.40 -3.66 -10.46
C ILE A 59 0.79 -3.92 -11.41
N SER A 60 1.69 -2.96 -11.54
CA SER A 60 2.91 -3.11 -12.36
C SER A 60 3.81 -4.22 -11.82
N LEU A 61 3.98 -4.28 -10.49
CA LEU A 61 4.75 -5.32 -9.83
C LEU A 61 4.14 -6.71 -10.06
N GLY A 62 2.82 -6.85 -9.98
CA GLY A 62 2.11 -8.10 -10.24
C GLY A 62 2.36 -8.66 -11.66
N LYS A 63 2.51 -7.79 -12.67
CA LYS A 63 2.88 -8.21 -14.03
C LYS A 63 4.28 -8.82 -14.06
N ILE A 64 5.27 -8.13 -13.48
CA ILE A 64 6.66 -8.61 -13.45
C ILE A 64 6.78 -9.89 -12.60
N MET A 65 6.05 -9.98 -11.50
CA MET A 65 5.98 -11.21 -10.69
C MET A 65 5.50 -12.39 -11.52
N LYS A 66 4.44 -12.20 -12.32
CA LYS A 66 3.91 -13.23 -13.21
C LYS A 66 4.94 -13.63 -14.27
N GLU A 67 5.59 -12.67 -14.90
CA GLU A 67 6.62 -12.92 -15.93
C GLU A 67 7.84 -13.67 -15.38
N ARG A 68 8.25 -13.36 -14.14
CA ARG A 68 9.44 -13.99 -13.51
C ARG A 68 9.10 -15.23 -12.69
N GLY A 69 7.82 -15.58 -12.53
CA GLY A 69 7.38 -16.72 -11.71
C GLY A 69 7.65 -16.53 -10.21
N ILE A 70 7.75 -15.29 -9.74
CA ILE A 70 7.97 -14.94 -8.31
C ILE A 70 6.66 -14.65 -7.64
N LYS A 71 6.45 -15.17 -6.43
CA LYS A 71 5.24 -14.91 -5.63
C LYS A 71 5.57 -14.18 -4.35
N MET A 72 4.64 -13.33 -3.91
CA MET A 72 4.67 -12.76 -2.56
C MET A 72 4.31 -13.82 -1.52
N GLY A 73 4.99 -13.82 -0.38
CA GLY A 73 4.58 -14.61 0.78
C GLY A 73 3.32 -14.02 1.42
N PHE A 74 3.34 -12.73 1.70
CA PHE A 74 2.15 -12.02 2.19
C PHE A 74 2.14 -10.54 1.77
N ALA A 75 0.94 -9.98 1.71
CA ALA A 75 0.73 -8.54 1.69
C ALA A 75 0.02 -8.10 2.98
N VAL A 76 0.34 -6.91 3.51
CA VAL A 76 -0.20 -6.42 4.78
C VAL A 76 -0.68 -4.97 4.68
N GLY A 77 -1.63 -4.59 5.52
CA GLY A 77 -2.13 -3.22 5.64
C GLY A 77 -3.51 -3.05 5.03
N GLY A 78 -3.72 -1.98 4.29
CA GLY A 78 -5.00 -1.72 3.61
C GLY A 78 -5.14 -2.52 2.33
N MET A 79 -6.28 -3.21 2.18
CA MET A 79 -6.51 -4.08 1.02
C MET A 79 -7.42 -3.41 0.00
N THR A 80 -7.09 -3.65 -1.26
CA THR A 80 -7.83 -3.15 -2.43
C THR A 80 -7.98 -4.25 -3.46
N LYS A 81 -8.89 -4.08 -4.40
CA LYS A 81 -9.15 -5.04 -5.47
C LYS A 81 -7.90 -5.60 -6.16
N PRO A 82 -6.89 -4.83 -6.57
CA PRO A 82 -5.67 -5.39 -7.19
C PRO A 82 -4.94 -6.42 -6.31
N MET A 83 -4.95 -6.23 -4.99
CA MET A 83 -4.34 -7.19 -4.07
C MET A 83 -5.16 -8.47 -3.98
N VAL A 84 -6.49 -8.34 -3.99
CA VAL A 84 -7.41 -9.47 -4.04
C VAL A 84 -7.24 -10.26 -5.34
N ASP A 85 -7.19 -9.56 -6.48
CA ASP A 85 -6.99 -10.20 -7.79
C ASP A 85 -5.67 -11.00 -7.83
N MET A 86 -4.59 -10.46 -7.24
CA MET A 86 -3.31 -11.15 -7.15
C MET A 86 -3.36 -12.36 -6.19
N LEU A 87 -4.11 -12.28 -5.09
CA LEU A 87 -4.34 -13.43 -4.21
C LEU A 87 -5.06 -14.55 -4.95
N GLU A 88 -6.17 -14.23 -5.62
CA GLU A 88 -6.98 -15.19 -6.38
C GLU A 88 -6.21 -15.80 -7.57
N ALA A 89 -5.30 -15.03 -8.16
CA ALA A 89 -4.39 -15.51 -9.20
C ALA A 89 -3.22 -16.36 -8.65
N GLY A 90 -3.13 -16.56 -7.32
CA GLY A 90 -2.07 -17.31 -6.67
C GLY A 90 -0.69 -16.65 -6.72
N GLN A 91 -0.64 -15.33 -6.93
CA GLN A 91 0.57 -14.53 -6.91
C GLN A 91 0.94 -14.07 -5.48
N ILE A 92 -0.01 -14.08 -4.56
CA ILE A 92 0.18 -13.75 -3.14
C ILE A 92 -0.23 -14.97 -2.32
N GLY A 93 0.56 -15.34 -1.33
CA GLY A 93 0.27 -16.46 -0.43
C GLY A 93 -0.88 -16.14 0.52
N CYS A 94 -0.89 -14.95 1.12
CA CYS A 94 -1.98 -14.49 1.98
C CYS A 94 -2.05 -12.97 2.10
N LEU A 95 -3.23 -12.46 2.43
CA LEU A 95 -3.48 -11.06 2.78
C LEU A 95 -3.69 -10.93 4.29
N MET A 96 -2.99 -9.97 4.90
CA MET A 96 -3.12 -9.55 6.29
C MET A 96 -3.81 -8.20 6.33
N ASP A 97 -5.14 -8.21 6.34
CA ASP A 97 -6.00 -7.05 6.14
C ASP A 97 -6.28 -6.32 7.45
N THR A 98 -5.86 -5.07 7.54
CA THR A 98 -6.20 -4.16 8.63
C THR A 98 -7.43 -3.32 8.30
N GLN A 99 -7.62 -3.00 7.02
CA GLN A 99 -8.73 -2.19 6.53
C GLN A 99 -8.98 -2.48 5.03
N ALA A 100 -10.17 -2.96 4.71
CA ALA A 100 -10.62 -3.11 3.33
C ALA A 100 -11.10 -1.74 2.79
N PHE A 101 -10.61 -1.34 1.61
CA PHE A 101 -10.87 -0.03 1.01
C PHE A 101 -11.85 -0.06 -0.16
N ASP A 102 -12.28 -1.24 -0.58
CA ASP A 102 -13.31 -1.42 -1.61
C ASP A 102 -14.16 -2.67 -1.34
N LEU A 103 -15.24 -2.81 -2.10
CA LEU A 103 -16.17 -3.93 -1.92
C LEU A 103 -15.56 -5.28 -2.30
N ASP A 104 -14.63 -5.31 -3.24
CA ASP A 104 -13.93 -6.55 -3.61
C ASP A 104 -13.11 -7.06 -2.43
N ALA A 105 -12.39 -6.19 -1.73
CA ALA A 105 -11.64 -6.55 -0.54
C ALA A 105 -12.57 -6.99 0.60
N VAL A 106 -13.67 -6.26 0.84
CA VAL A 106 -14.66 -6.63 1.87
C VAL A 106 -15.25 -8.01 1.60
N ASN A 107 -15.65 -8.28 0.37
CA ASN A 107 -16.27 -9.56 0.00
C ASN A 107 -15.27 -10.72 0.01
N ASN A 108 -13.98 -10.44 -0.18
CA ASN A 108 -12.93 -11.45 -0.19
C ASN A 108 -12.51 -11.90 1.22
N ILE A 109 -12.82 -11.13 2.29
CA ILE A 109 -12.43 -11.43 3.68
C ILE A 109 -12.86 -12.84 4.15
N VAL A 110 -13.94 -13.36 3.61
CA VAL A 110 -14.46 -14.71 3.94
C VAL A 110 -13.74 -15.82 3.18
N ARG A 111 -12.84 -15.49 2.26
CA ARG A 111 -12.10 -16.47 1.45
C ARG A 111 -10.86 -16.98 2.21
N PRO A 112 -10.37 -18.17 1.85
CA PRO A 112 -9.10 -18.68 2.38
C PRO A 112 -7.94 -17.71 2.11
N ASN A 113 -6.98 -17.66 3.04
CA ASN A 113 -5.77 -16.84 2.95
C ASN A 113 -5.99 -15.31 2.95
N HIS A 114 -7.17 -14.84 3.33
CA HIS A 114 -7.44 -13.44 3.62
C HIS A 114 -7.79 -13.30 5.10
N PHE A 115 -6.89 -12.74 5.88
CA PHE A 115 -6.97 -12.68 7.34
C PHE A 115 -7.16 -11.24 7.80
N ARG A 116 -8.19 -11.00 8.61
CA ARG A 116 -8.35 -9.73 9.31
C ARG A 116 -7.41 -9.68 10.49
N ILE A 117 -6.67 -8.60 10.60
CA ILE A 117 -5.74 -8.37 11.71
C ILE A 117 -6.02 -7.02 12.37
N SER A 118 -5.65 -6.89 13.65
CA SER A 118 -5.72 -5.60 14.34
C SER A 118 -4.61 -4.65 13.88
N ALA A 119 -4.83 -3.34 14.06
CA ALA A 119 -3.77 -2.34 13.85
C ALA A 119 -2.53 -2.61 14.70
N GLY A 120 -2.70 -3.16 15.92
CA GLY A 120 -1.59 -3.55 16.78
C GLY A 120 -0.80 -4.75 16.26
N ALA A 121 -1.44 -5.68 15.56
CA ALA A 121 -0.74 -6.78 14.88
C ALA A 121 -0.06 -6.29 13.59
N TYR A 122 -0.65 -5.31 12.93
CA TYR A 122 -0.09 -4.73 11.71
C TYR A 122 1.17 -3.91 11.98
N ALA A 123 1.08 -2.81 12.74
CA ALA A 123 2.07 -1.73 12.73
C ALA A 123 2.34 -1.10 14.11
N ASN A 124 2.08 -1.80 15.21
CA ASN A 124 2.40 -1.26 16.53
C ASN A 124 3.93 -1.32 16.77
N PRO A 125 4.63 -0.17 16.94
CA PRO A 125 6.08 -0.13 17.11
C PRO A 125 6.56 -0.81 18.41
N PHE A 126 5.69 -0.96 19.40
CA PHE A 126 5.99 -1.67 20.66
C PHE A 126 5.74 -3.17 20.60
N ASN A 127 5.13 -3.65 19.53
CA ASN A 127 4.86 -5.07 19.31
C ASN A 127 5.92 -5.69 18.40
N LYS A 128 6.89 -6.40 18.98
CA LYS A 128 7.95 -7.08 18.21
C LYS A 128 7.40 -8.12 17.23
N GLY A 129 6.18 -8.63 17.46
CA GLY A 129 5.49 -9.55 16.57
C GLY A 129 4.68 -8.88 15.45
N ALA A 130 4.63 -7.54 15.40
CA ALA A 130 3.90 -6.84 14.34
C ALA A 130 4.45 -7.17 12.94
N PHE A 131 3.52 -7.30 11.98
CA PHE A 131 3.86 -7.70 10.60
C PHE A 131 4.83 -6.74 9.91
N VAL A 132 4.80 -5.44 10.24
CA VAL A 132 5.76 -4.46 9.69
C VAL A 132 7.21 -4.84 9.96
N ASN A 133 7.51 -5.54 11.04
CA ASN A 133 8.87 -6.01 11.35
C ASN A 133 9.34 -7.19 10.45
N LYS A 134 8.44 -7.74 9.64
CA LYS A 134 8.71 -8.78 8.64
C LYS A 134 8.55 -8.27 7.22
N LEU A 135 8.28 -6.99 7.05
CA LEU A 135 7.98 -6.38 5.77
C LEU A 135 9.26 -6.12 4.98
N ASP A 136 9.32 -6.66 3.75
CA ASP A 136 10.43 -6.41 2.85
C ASP A 136 10.28 -5.05 2.16
N TYR A 137 9.06 -4.75 1.67
CA TYR A 137 8.78 -3.51 0.96
C TYR A 137 7.54 -2.81 1.48
N VAL A 138 7.64 -1.49 1.58
CA VAL A 138 6.48 -0.61 1.67
C VAL A 138 6.57 0.49 0.62
N VAL A 139 5.48 0.70 -0.11
CA VAL A 139 5.34 1.78 -1.09
C VAL A 139 4.28 2.75 -0.60
N LEU A 140 4.70 3.96 -0.33
CA LEU A 140 3.90 5.00 0.29
C LEU A 140 3.89 6.26 -0.59
N ALA A 141 2.83 7.04 -0.51
CA ALA A 141 2.76 8.34 -1.17
C ALA A 141 2.97 9.46 -0.14
N ALA A 142 3.60 10.55 -0.56
CA ALA A 142 3.69 11.78 0.21
C ALA A 142 3.09 12.95 -0.58
N LEU A 143 2.62 13.96 0.14
CA LEU A 143 2.22 15.25 -0.44
C LEU A 143 3.46 16.02 -0.88
N GLU A 144 4.48 15.99 -0.03
CA GLU A 144 5.75 16.66 -0.25
C GLU A 144 6.86 15.97 0.54
N VAL A 145 8.09 16.13 0.05
CA VAL A 145 9.30 15.64 0.70
C VAL A 145 10.32 16.78 0.67
N ASP A 146 10.90 17.10 1.81
CA ASP A 146 11.92 18.15 1.90
C ASP A 146 13.35 17.64 1.59
N VAL A 147 14.32 18.53 1.58
CA VAL A 147 15.72 18.20 1.32
C VAL A 147 16.39 17.34 2.40
N HIS A 148 15.75 17.19 3.53
CA HIS A 148 16.17 16.32 4.64
C HIS A 148 15.41 14.98 4.63
N PHE A 149 14.60 14.72 3.58
CA PHE A 149 13.75 13.55 3.44
C PHE A 149 12.63 13.43 4.48
N ASN A 150 12.23 14.56 5.12
CA ASN A 150 11.00 14.56 5.89
C ASN A 150 9.80 14.49 4.94
N CYS A 151 8.86 13.61 5.25
CA CYS A 151 7.68 13.37 4.42
C CYS A 151 6.43 13.97 5.08
N ASN A 152 5.74 14.87 4.38
CA ASN A 152 4.43 15.34 4.78
C ASN A 152 3.34 14.55 4.04
N VAL A 153 2.39 14.01 4.79
CA VAL A 153 1.29 13.17 4.26
C VAL A 153 -0.09 13.61 4.76
N VAL A 154 -0.16 14.63 5.62
CA VAL A 154 -1.38 14.99 6.35
C VAL A 154 -1.94 16.34 5.92
N VAL A 155 -1.14 17.37 5.95
CA VAL A 155 -1.58 18.75 5.75
C VAL A 155 -1.08 19.28 4.43
N GLY A 156 -1.98 19.77 3.56
CA GLY A 156 -1.60 20.48 2.34
C GLY A 156 -1.02 21.86 2.64
N SER A 157 -0.32 22.44 1.68
CA SER A 157 0.26 23.80 1.76
C SER A 157 -0.76 24.92 2.00
N ASP A 158 -2.04 24.64 1.78
CA ASP A 158 -3.16 25.52 2.08
C ASP A 158 -3.71 25.35 3.51
N GLY A 159 -3.05 24.54 4.34
CA GLY A 159 -3.47 24.22 5.70
C GLY A 159 -4.62 23.21 5.79
N MET A 160 -5.10 22.70 4.65
CA MET A 160 -6.16 21.69 4.65
C MET A 160 -5.60 20.30 5.00
N ILE A 161 -6.28 19.62 5.90
CA ILE A 161 -6.02 18.21 6.19
C ILE A 161 -6.53 17.38 5.01
N THR A 162 -5.62 16.71 4.30
CA THR A 162 -5.94 15.92 3.11
C THR A 162 -6.12 14.44 3.40
N GLY A 163 -5.74 14.00 4.59
CA GLY A 163 -5.83 12.61 5.01
C GLY A 163 -5.32 12.38 6.42
N ALA A 164 -5.12 11.14 6.76
CA ALA A 164 -4.52 10.71 8.01
C ALA A 164 -3.32 9.83 7.73
N GLN A 165 -2.33 9.89 8.61
CA GLN A 165 -1.10 9.10 8.43
C GLN A 165 -1.33 7.58 8.58
N GLY A 166 -2.30 7.17 9.43
CA GLY A 166 -2.52 5.74 9.70
C GLY A 166 -1.25 5.03 10.13
N GLY A 167 -0.98 3.87 9.55
CA GLY A 167 0.26 3.11 9.77
C GLY A 167 1.45 3.55 8.90
N HIS A 168 1.38 4.67 8.21
CA HIS A 168 2.41 5.14 7.28
C HIS A 168 3.80 5.24 7.94
N PRO A 169 4.00 5.96 9.08
CA PRO A 169 5.32 6.07 9.71
C PRO A 169 5.81 4.72 10.26
N ASP A 170 4.95 3.93 10.87
CA ASP A 170 5.33 2.65 11.48
C ASP A 170 5.72 1.62 10.41
N ALA A 171 4.99 1.59 9.29
CA ALA A 171 5.32 0.74 8.15
C ALA A 171 6.62 1.20 7.48
N ALA A 172 6.82 2.51 7.33
CA ALA A 172 8.06 3.07 6.80
C ALA A 172 9.29 2.72 7.65
N GLN A 173 9.14 2.73 8.96
CA GLN A 173 10.21 2.40 9.90
C GLN A 173 10.47 0.88 9.95
N GLY A 174 9.43 0.05 9.86
CA GLY A 174 9.54 -1.39 10.03
C GLY A 174 10.03 -2.13 8.78
N ALA A 175 9.73 -1.63 7.59
CA ALA A 175 10.09 -2.28 6.33
C ALA A 175 11.60 -2.24 6.07
N LYS A 176 12.13 -3.28 5.42
CA LYS A 176 13.54 -3.32 4.98
C LYS A 176 13.82 -2.32 3.86
N CYS A 177 12.84 -2.06 3.01
CA CYS A 177 12.94 -1.11 1.92
C CYS A 177 11.67 -0.26 1.88
N THR A 178 11.81 1.01 2.22
CA THR A 178 10.72 2.00 2.15
C THR A 178 10.89 2.85 0.91
N ILE A 179 9.85 2.90 0.09
CA ILE A 179 9.80 3.71 -1.13
C ILE A 179 8.69 4.74 -0.96
N VAL A 180 9.04 6.01 -1.05
CA VAL A 180 8.09 7.12 -1.04
C VAL A 180 7.92 7.66 -2.45
N ILE A 181 6.68 7.69 -2.93
CA ILE A 181 6.32 8.25 -4.23
C ILE A 181 5.76 9.65 -4.01
N CYS A 182 6.42 10.63 -4.60
CA CYS A 182 6.02 12.03 -4.52
C CYS A 182 6.24 12.69 -5.90
N PRO A 183 5.32 13.55 -6.38
CA PRO A 183 5.60 14.38 -7.56
C PRO A 183 6.81 15.28 -7.30
N LEU A 184 7.73 15.37 -8.26
CA LEU A 184 8.92 16.22 -8.14
C LEU A 184 8.54 17.71 -8.04
N LEU A 185 7.52 18.11 -8.80
CA LEU A 185 6.98 19.46 -8.79
C LEU A 185 5.48 19.40 -8.63
N GLN A 186 4.97 20.21 -7.73
CA GLN A 186 3.52 20.44 -7.57
C GLN A 186 3.18 21.86 -7.99
N GLY A 187 1.99 22.07 -8.54
CA GLY A 187 1.51 23.39 -8.94
C GLY A 187 1.23 24.35 -7.77
N ARG A 188 1.37 23.87 -6.54
CA ARG A 188 1.35 24.66 -5.31
C ARG A 188 2.70 24.54 -4.62
N ILE A 189 3.26 25.68 -4.27
CA ILE A 189 4.42 25.77 -3.40
C ILE A 189 3.88 25.71 -1.98
N PRO A 190 4.37 24.80 -1.11
CA PRO A 190 4.06 24.83 0.31
C PRO A 190 4.40 26.20 0.88
N ALA A 191 3.51 26.73 1.71
CA ALA A 191 3.76 27.99 2.39
C ALA A 191 4.78 27.81 3.53
#